data_b10f88bfa74b78eb844c51fdb44af1b9
#
_entry.id   b10f88bfa74b78eb844c51fdb44af1b9
#
_cell.length_a   1.000
_cell.length_b   1.000
_cell.length_c   1.000
_cell.angle_alpha   90.00
_cell.angle_beta   90.00
_cell.angle_gamma   90.00
#
_symmetry.space_group_name_H-M   'P 1'
#
loop_
_entity.id
_entity.type
_entity.pdbx_description
1 polymer ?
#
loop_
_entity_poly.entity_id
_entity_poly.type
_entity_poly.pdbx_seq_one_letter_code
_entity_poly.pdbx_strand_id
1 'polypeptide(L)'
;MLQQRLTRSTLRCVTSRKGLVNGFNTFEIRLSSTTALPRIKTPTVQTPKQSLAQHPLSAMPTHMLLRSLFIATVSSNKFLLIPSLKLLSFFAKPNRSLLFNVDRNPALKALLKRTLYNQFCAGETEQETRACVKQLKDLGFKGVILTYAKEMVFDHKNESANHHTSDKFVDAKAVAAHDTDIEAWRAGTLRTLDLISEGDILALKTTGGGPAVSMAFSKGELPPQQMLDALDEIATKCKERNVQIIVDAESQHWQKGIARTSLELMRKFNRDGKAVIYNTYQAYLKDTSDVLAYHIAEAERDGFTLGLKLVRGAYILSDNRSLIHDTKEDTDNAYNTIAQGALRQQIGMFGASGPSARPFPSVNLFLASHNRESVLSAHRLYRQRLEAGLPTVPVVYGQLHGMSDEVSFSLLAEKSGNGKAPEVLKCTTWGSMGECVGYLLRRAVENRDAVLRTKDEFTALRKEVKRRFFWA
;
A
#
# COMPACT_ATOMS: atom_id res chain seq x y z
N MET A 1 30.65 48.39 -11.38
CA MET A 1 31.48 48.58 -12.60
C MET A 1 32.21 47.26 -12.85
N LEU A 2 31.73 46.50 -13.81
CA LEU A 2 32.51 45.69 -14.73
C LEU A 2 31.51 44.99 -15.67
N GLN A 3 31.65 45.37 -16.94
CA GLN A 3 30.71 45.01 -18.02
C GLN A 3 30.87 43.61 -18.48
N GLN A 4 29.74 42.96 -18.76
CA GLN A 4 29.60 41.73 -19.55
C GLN A 4 29.98 42.03 -21.01
N ARG A 5 30.81 41.16 -21.59
CA ARG A 5 30.94 40.99 -23.04
C ARG A 5 30.27 39.73 -23.51
N LEU A 6 29.18 39.90 -24.24
CA LEU A 6 28.54 38.87 -25.06
C LEU A 6 29.26 38.78 -26.40
N THR A 7 29.79 37.64 -26.75
CA THR A 7 30.24 37.30 -28.11
C THR A 7 29.13 36.55 -28.85
N ARG A 8 28.61 37.21 -29.89
CA ARG A 8 27.70 36.60 -30.88
C ARG A 8 28.49 35.69 -31.81
N SER A 9 28.12 34.40 -31.94
CA SER A 9 28.55 33.55 -33.03
C SER A 9 27.49 33.55 -34.11
N THR A 10 27.91 33.99 -35.33
CA THR A 10 27.09 33.98 -36.55
C THR A 10 27.10 32.60 -37.20
N LEU A 11 25.91 32.03 -37.38
CA LEU A 11 25.67 30.82 -38.19
C LEU A 11 25.64 31.21 -39.67
N ARG A 12 26.53 30.63 -40.52
CA ARG A 12 26.38 30.59 -41.97
C ARG A 12 25.78 29.27 -42.41
N CYS A 13 24.66 29.35 -43.08
CA CYS A 13 23.97 28.23 -43.73
C CYS A 13 24.48 28.15 -45.19
N VAL A 14 25.02 27.02 -45.58
CA VAL A 14 25.38 26.73 -47.02
C VAL A 14 24.43 25.63 -47.47
N THR A 15 23.54 25.96 -48.42
CA THR A 15 22.67 25.00 -49.11
C THR A 15 23.33 24.48 -50.37
N SER A 16 23.46 23.18 -50.50
CA SER A 16 23.78 22.51 -51.77
C SER A 16 22.60 21.65 -52.20
N ARG A 17 22.01 21.97 -53.35
CA ARG A 17 20.99 21.15 -54.01
C ARG A 17 21.66 20.10 -54.90
N LYS A 18 21.29 18.81 -54.75
CA LYS A 18 21.33 17.84 -55.85
C LYS A 18 20.23 16.79 -55.65
N GLY A 19 19.36 16.68 -56.65
CA GLY A 19 18.70 15.49 -57.16
C GLY A 19 17.48 14.98 -56.38
N LEU A 20 16.30 15.29 -56.92
CA LEU A 20 15.05 14.57 -56.62
C LEU A 20 15.15 13.12 -57.08
N VAL A 21 14.80 12.19 -56.20
CA VAL A 21 13.90 11.05 -56.46
C VAL A 21 13.45 10.49 -55.09
N ASN A 22 12.10 10.44 -54.94
CA ASN A 22 11.36 9.74 -53.86
C ASN A 22 11.63 10.08 -52.39
N GLY A 23 11.01 11.07 -51.89
CA GLY A 23 10.00 11.13 -50.85
C GLY A 23 10.39 10.73 -49.41
N PHE A 24 11.57 11.00 -48.85
CA PHE A 24 11.78 11.17 -47.41
C PHE A 24 13.07 11.99 -47.18
N ASN A 25 12.94 13.15 -46.55
CA ASN A 25 14.07 13.98 -46.12
C ASN A 25 14.61 13.46 -44.80
N THR A 26 15.77 12.84 -44.80
CA THR A 26 16.62 12.63 -43.62
C THR A 26 17.64 13.76 -43.54
N PHE A 27 17.64 14.49 -42.43
CA PHE A 27 18.65 15.48 -42.10
C PHE A 27 19.82 14.80 -41.39
N GLU A 28 20.97 14.70 -42.04
CA GLU A 28 22.25 14.38 -41.39
C GLU A 28 22.97 15.70 -41.00
N ILE A 29 23.22 15.88 -39.73
CA ILE A 29 24.08 16.97 -39.21
C ILE A 29 25.46 16.37 -38.96
N ARG A 30 26.46 16.68 -39.86
CA ARG A 30 27.87 16.43 -39.58
C ARG A 30 28.45 17.58 -38.78
N LEU A 31 28.85 17.27 -37.54
CA LEU A 31 29.68 18.16 -36.71
C LEU A 31 31.16 17.86 -36.98
N SER A 32 31.85 18.79 -37.60
CA SER A 32 33.31 18.82 -37.62
C SER A 32 33.80 19.99 -36.78
N SER A 33 34.36 19.72 -35.61
CA SER A 33 35.21 20.68 -34.90
C SER A 33 36.37 19.95 -34.23
N THR A 34 37.52 20.15 -34.78
CA THR A 34 38.80 19.89 -34.13
C THR A 34 39.24 21.12 -33.38
N THR A 35 39.02 21.15 -32.08
CA THR A 35 39.75 22.01 -31.13
C THR A 35 39.90 21.23 -29.85
N ALA A 36 41.09 20.79 -29.56
CA ALA A 36 41.46 20.10 -28.35
C ALA A 36 41.36 21.07 -27.17
N LEU A 37 40.40 20.81 -26.27
CA LEU A 37 40.33 21.45 -24.96
C LEU A 37 41.35 20.79 -24.01
N PRO A 38 41.98 21.57 -23.13
CA PRO A 38 42.95 21.02 -22.18
C PRO A 38 42.25 20.03 -21.21
N ARG A 39 42.86 18.85 -21.02
CA ARG A 39 42.46 17.84 -20.05
C ARG A 39 42.47 18.44 -18.64
N ILE A 40 41.31 18.78 -18.10
CA ILE A 40 41.12 19.02 -16.69
C ILE A 40 41.23 17.65 -16.00
N LYS A 41 42.24 17.47 -15.18
CA LYS A 41 42.39 16.30 -14.29
C LYS A 41 41.19 16.34 -13.35
N THR A 42 40.18 15.47 -13.57
CA THR A 42 39.13 15.22 -12.61
C THR A 42 39.78 14.72 -11.30
N PRO A 43 39.47 15.34 -10.16
CA PRO A 43 39.89 14.80 -8.87
C PRO A 43 39.28 13.39 -8.74
N THR A 44 40.12 12.42 -8.44
CA THR A 44 39.70 11.07 -8.10
C THR A 44 38.84 11.17 -6.84
N VAL A 45 37.54 11.16 -6.99
CA VAL A 45 36.61 11.01 -5.86
C VAL A 45 36.91 9.63 -5.29
N GLN A 46 37.63 9.63 -4.18
CA GLN A 46 37.77 8.42 -3.34
C GLN A 46 36.34 8.06 -2.92
N THR A 47 35.77 7.03 -3.53
CA THR A 47 34.59 6.37 -3.04
C THR A 47 34.80 6.05 -1.56
N PRO A 48 33.97 6.55 -0.62
CA PRO A 48 34.07 6.14 0.77
C PRO A 48 34.04 4.61 0.77
N LYS A 49 35.02 4.00 1.48
CA LYS A 49 34.97 2.56 1.77
C LYS A 49 33.56 2.29 2.29
N GLN A 50 32.73 1.58 1.50
CA GLN A 50 31.47 1.05 1.94
C GLN A 50 31.80 0.23 3.20
N SER A 51 31.42 0.73 4.36
CA SER A 51 31.29 -0.09 5.55
C SER A 51 30.49 -1.30 5.09
N LEU A 52 30.97 -2.51 5.37
CA LEU A 52 30.31 -3.78 5.04
C LEU A 52 28.82 -3.61 5.36
N ALA A 53 28.04 -3.32 4.32
CA ALA A 53 26.62 -3.00 4.46
C ALA A 53 26.00 -4.26 5.06
N GLN A 54 25.58 -4.18 6.32
CA GLN A 54 24.92 -5.30 6.97
C GLN A 54 23.78 -5.74 6.08
N HIS A 55 23.71 -7.05 5.80
CA HIS A 55 22.63 -7.61 4.97
C HIS A 55 21.30 -7.17 5.57
N PRO A 56 20.35 -6.59 4.81
CA PRO A 56 19.12 -6.01 5.35
C PRO A 56 18.40 -6.93 6.34
N LEU A 57 18.35 -8.24 6.03
CA LEU A 57 17.70 -9.24 6.88
C LEU A 57 18.51 -9.64 8.13
N SER A 58 19.68 -9.06 8.38
CA SER A 58 20.51 -9.41 9.55
C SER A 58 19.80 -9.12 10.88
N ALA A 59 18.93 -8.12 10.93
CA ALA A 59 18.13 -7.77 12.11
C ALA A 59 16.93 -8.72 12.34
N MET A 60 16.56 -9.56 11.36
CA MET A 60 15.42 -10.46 11.47
C MET A 60 15.70 -11.63 12.40
N PRO A 61 14.86 -11.96 13.40
CA PRO A 61 15.04 -13.12 14.26
C PRO A 61 15.10 -14.44 13.46
N THR A 62 15.95 -15.39 13.91
CA THR A 62 16.19 -16.64 13.18
C THR A 62 14.92 -17.46 12.97
N HIS A 63 14.02 -17.52 13.95
CA HIS A 63 12.76 -18.25 13.80
C HIS A 63 11.83 -17.62 12.74
N MET A 64 11.81 -16.28 12.64
CA MET A 64 11.07 -15.57 11.58
C MET A 64 11.72 -15.81 10.21
N LEU A 65 13.05 -15.73 10.13
CA LEU A 65 13.81 -16.00 8.91
C LEU A 65 13.55 -17.40 8.36
N LEU A 66 13.59 -18.42 9.22
CA LEU A 66 13.32 -19.82 8.81
C LEU A 66 11.87 -20.04 8.37
N ARG A 67 10.90 -19.43 9.06
CA ARG A 67 9.49 -19.46 8.69
C ARG A 67 9.23 -18.76 7.36
N SER A 68 9.78 -17.57 7.16
CA SER A 68 9.70 -16.83 5.89
C SER A 68 10.35 -17.62 4.75
N LEU A 69 11.51 -18.25 4.98
CA LEU A 69 12.17 -19.11 3.99
C LEU A 69 11.30 -20.32 3.62
N PHE A 70 10.67 -20.98 4.60
CA PHE A 70 9.74 -22.09 4.33
C PHE A 70 8.58 -21.63 3.43
N ILE A 71 7.91 -20.53 3.77
CA ILE A 71 6.81 -19.98 2.96
C ILE A 71 7.30 -19.56 1.57
N ALA A 72 8.44 -18.88 1.47
CA ALA A 72 9.03 -18.50 0.19
C ALA A 72 9.40 -19.71 -0.67
N THR A 73 9.88 -20.80 -0.07
CA THR A 73 10.16 -22.08 -0.76
C THR A 73 8.89 -22.67 -1.36
N VAL A 74 7.80 -22.74 -0.60
CA VAL A 74 6.51 -23.22 -1.09
C VAL A 74 5.97 -22.32 -2.20
N SER A 75 6.02 -20.99 -1.99
CA SER A 75 5.44 -20.01 -2.92
C SER A 75 6.23 -19.86 -4.22
N SER A 76 7.54 -20.10 -4.20
CA SER A 76 8.40 -20.02 -5.39
C SER A 76 8.34 -21.27 -6.27
N ASN A 77 7.77 -22.36 -5.77
CA ASN A 77 7.67 -23.64 -6.48
C ASN A 77 6.20 -23.99 -6.80
N LYS A 78 5.83 -23.95 -8.09
CA LYS A 78 4.46 -24.23 -8.54
C LYS A 78 3.94 -25.60 -8.13
N PHE A 79 4.83 -26.62 -8.07
CA PHE A 79 4.45 -27.99 -7.66
C PHE A 79 4.09 -28.11 -6.19
N LEU A 80 4.61 -27.21 -5.34
CA LEU A 80 4.24 -27.12 -3.92
C LEU A 80 3.08 -26.13 -3.70
N LEU A 81 3.08 -25.02 -4.40
CA LEU A 81 2.10 -23.96 -4.22
C LEU A 81 0.68 -24.37 -4.62
N ILE A 82 0.50 -25.01 -5.79
CA ILE A 82 -0.83 -25.37 -6.29
C ILE A 82 -1.56 -26.35 -5.35
N PRO A 83 -0.93 -27.45 -4.88
CA PRO A 83 -1.55 -28.32 -3.88
C PRO A 83 -1.84 -27.61 -2.56
N SER A 84 -0.92 -26.74 -2.10
CA SER A 84 -1.10 -25.96 -0.85
C SER A 84 -2.29 -25.01 -0.94
N LEU A 85 -2.49 -24.34 -2.09
CA LEU A 85 -3.67 -23.50 -2.33
C LEU A 85 -4.97 -24.30 -2.34
N LYS A 86 -5.00 -25.46 -3.00
CA LYS A 86 -6.17 -26.36 -3.00
C LYS A 86 -6.52 -26.82 -1.58
N LEU A 87 -5.51 -27.19 -0.80
CA LEU A 87 -5.69 -27.63 0.59
C LEU A 87 -6.20 -26.46 1.46
N LEU A 88 -5.63 -25.28 1.33
CA LEU A 88 -6.09 -24.09 2.07
C LEU A 88 -7.52 -23.69 1.68
N SER A 89 -7.85 -23.72 0.39
CA SER A 89 -9.22 -23.50 -0.11
C SER A 89 -10.20 -24.55 0.42
N PHE A 90 -9.75 -25.81 0.58
CA PHE A 90 -10.56 -26.84 1.19
C PHE A 90 -10.86 -26.52 2.66
N PHE A 91 -9.89 -26.08 3.45
CA PHE A 91 -10.08 -25.70 4.85
C PHE A 91 -10.91 -24.40 5.03
N ALA A 92 -10.88 -23.52 4.05
CA ALA A 92 -11.64 -22.26 4.09
C ALA A 92 -13.16 -22.43 3.94
N LYS A 93 -13.65 -23.60 3.49
CA LYS A 93 -15.09 -23.84 3.31
C LYS A 93 -15.79 -24.00 4.66
N PRO A 94 -16.97 -23.36 4.87
CA PRO A 94 -17.75 -23.52 6.09
C PRO A 94 -18.26 -24.96 6.28
N ASN A 95 -18.67 -25.30 7.50
CA ASN A 95 -19.35 -26.57 7.86
C ASN A 95 -18.53 -27.84 7.57
N ARG A 96 -17.22 -27.83 7.88
CA ARG A 96 -16.38 -29.02 7.82
C ARG A 96 -16.59 -29.94 9.01
N SER A 97 -16.42 -31.27 8.78
CA SER A 97 -16.39 -32.24 9.85
C SER A 97 -15.29 -31.89 10.87
N LEU A 98 -15.42 -32.39 12.10
CA LEU A 98 -14.49 -32.11 13.20
C LEU A 98 -13.03 -32.32 12.80
N LEU A 99 -12.74 -33.32 11.98
CA LEU A 99 -11.38 -33.66 11.53
C LEU A 99 -10.74 -32.55 10.67
N PHE A 100 -11.54 -31.86 9.87
CA PHE A 100 -11.07 -30.81 8.93
C PHE A 100 -11.45 -29.40 9.33
N ASN A 101 -12.05 -29.23 10.51
CA ASN A 101 -12.38 -27.93 11.05
C ASN A 101 -11.15 -27.31 11.74
N VAL A 102 -10.69 -26.20 11.22
CA VAL A 102 -9.44 -25.54 11.67
C VAL A 102 -9.49 -24.99 13.10
N ASP A 103 -10.68 -24.70 13.62
CA ASP A 103 -10.85 -24.21 14.99
C ASP A 103 -11.04 -25.35 16.00
N ARG A 104 -11.61 -26.48 15.57
CA ARG A 104 -11.97 -27.62 16.43
C ARG A 104 -10.93 -28.74 16.48
N ASN A 105 -10.13 -28.91 15.41
CA ASN A 105 -9.08 -29.92 15.40
C ASN A 105 -7.76 -29.34 15.95
N PRO A 106 -7.31 -29.73 17.15
CA PRO A 106 -6.14 -29.13 17.79
C PRO A 106 -4.83 -29.42 17.03
N ALA A 107 -4.68 -30.57 16.39
CA ALA A 107 -3.47 -30.92 15.63
C ALA A 107 -3.38 -30.09 14.34
N LEU A 108 -4.49 -30.00 13.58
CA LEU A 108 -4.58 -29.18 12.38
C LEU A 108 -4.36 -27.70 12.71
N LYS A 109 -5.02 -27.21 13.78
CA LYS A 109 -4.84 -25.86 14.29
C LYS A 109 -3.39 -25.55 14.62
N ALA A 110 -2.72 -26.41 15.38
CA ALA A 110 -1.32 -26.24 15.76
C ALA A 110 -0.38 -26.21 14.54
N LEU A 111 -0.62 -27.06 13.55
CA LEU A 111 0.13 -27.09 12.30
C LEU A 111 -0.04 -25.78 11.52
N LEU A 112 -1.28 -25.37 11.25
CA LEU A 112 -1.55 -24.14 10.50
C LEU A 112 -1.09 -22.89 11.25
N LYS A 113 -1.20 -22.88 12.56
CA LYS A 113 -0.74 -21.77 13.40
C LYS A 113 0.77 -21.56 13.30
N ARG A 114 1.56 -22.62 13.38
CA ARG A 114 3.02 -22.55 13.31
C ARG A 114 3.56 -22.23 11.92
N THR A 115 2.84 -22.62 10.88
CA THR A 115 3.28 -22.46 9.49
C THR A 115 2.74 -21.19 8.84
N LEU A 116 1.41 -21.07 8.70
CA LEU A 116 0.76 -20.01 7.94
C LEU A 116 0.29 -18.85 8.83
N TYR A 117 -0.42 -19.17 9.92
CA TYR A 117 -1.09 -18.16 10.72
C TYR A 117 -0.08 -17.17 11.33
N ASN A 118 0.92 -17.66 12.05
CA ASN A 118 1.95 -16.82 12.67
C ASN A 118 2.86 -16.10 11.65
N GLN A 119 2.81 -16.46 10.36
CA GLN A 119 3.52 -15.72 9.31
C GLN A 119 2.80 -14.45 8.92
N PHE A 120 1.47 -14.47 8.88
CA PHE A 120 0.69 -13.40 8.26
C PHE A 120 -0.28 -12.70 9.21
N CYS A 121 -0.60 -13.32 10.36
CA CYS A 121 -1.56 -12.80 11.35
C CYS A 121 -0.86 -12.46 12.65
N ALA A 122 -1.44 -11.50 13.37
CA ALA A 122 -0.88 -11.02 14.64
C ALA A 122 -1.16 -11.99 15.80
N GLY A 123 -2.34 -12.58 15.88
CA GLY A 123 -2.71 -13.49 16.95
C GLY A 123 -4.20 -13.85 16.94
N GLU A 124 -4.55 -14.97 17.55
CA GLU A 124 -5.94 -15.38 17.74
C GLU A 124 -6.56 -14.71 18.98
N THR A 125 -5.72 -14.35 19.95
CA THR A 125 -6.12 -13.70 21.20
C THR A 125 -5.51 -12.30 21.30
N GLU A 126 -6.09 -11.48 22.15
CA GLU A 126 -5.57 -10.13 22.43
C GLU A 126 -4.14 -10.17 22.95
N GLN A 127 -3.82 -11.15 23.82
CA GLN A 127 -2.47 -11.31 24.36
C GLN A 127 -1.45 -11.64 23.28
N GLU A 128 -1.75 -12.58 22.37
CA GLU A 128 -0.89 -12.92 21.25
C GLU A 128 -0.70 -11.72 20.31
N THR A 129 -1.78 -11.00 20.03
CA THR A 129 -1.77 -9.80 19.16
C THR A 129 -0.87 -8.72 19.77
N ARG A 130 -1.03 -8.39 21.06
CA ARG A 130 -0.15 -7.42 21.75
C ARG A 130 1.32 -7.87 21.75
N ALA A 131 1.59 -9.16 21.94
CA ALA A 131 2.95 -9.70 21.86
C ALA A 131 3.56 -9.54 20.46
N CYS A 132 2.79 -9.81 19.41
CA CYS A 132 3.22 -9.63 18.03
C CYS A 132 3.48 -8.14 17.70
N VAL A 133 2.58 -7.23 18.10
CA VAL A 133 2.75 -5.78 17.93
C VAL A 133 4.05 -5.33 18.61
N LYS A 134 4.26 -5.76 19.86
CA LYS A 134 5.50 -5.44 20.59
C LYS A 134 6.74 -5.98 19.86
N GLN A 135 6.72 -7.23 19.43
CA GLN A 135 7.84 -7.85 18.71
C GLN A 135 8.19 -7.05 17.44
N LEU A 136 7.20 -6.61 16.67
CA LEU A 136 7.44 -5.80 15.47
C LEU A 136 8.06 -4.44 15.81
N LYS A 137 7.57 -3.77 16.86
CA LYS A 137 8.18 -2.50 17.35
C LYS A 137 9.62 -2.71 17.84
N ASP A 138 9.90 -3.79 18.56
CA ASP A 138 11.24 -4.15 19.03
C ASP A 138 12.23 -4.41 17.87
N LEU A 139 11.73 -4.81 16.70
CA LEU A 139 12.51 -4.96 15.46
C LEU A 139 12.82 -3.64 14.74
N GLY A 140 12.30 -2.51 15.23
CA GLY A 140 12.52 -1.18 14.67
C GLY A 140 11.39 -0.70 13.73
N PHE A 141 10.32 -1.45 13.57
CA PHE A 141 9.12 -0.91 12.90
C PHE A 141 8.50 0.19 13.76
N LYS A 142 8.00 1.26 13.11
CA LYS A 142 7.29 2.34 13.81
C LYS A 142 6.08 1.79 14.58
N GLY A 143 5.39 0.83 13.97
CA GLY A 143 4.19 0.23 14.50
C GLY A 143 3.57 -0.77 13.53
N VAL A 144 2.29 -1.06 13.76
CA VAL A 144 1.49 -1.94 12.92
C VAL A 144 0.28 -1.22 12.35
N ILE A 145 -0.22 -1.74 11.24
CA ILE A 145 -1.57 -1.47 10.77
C ILE A 145 -2.39 -2.68 11.12
N LEU A 146 -3.28 -2.55 12.11
CA LEU A 146 -4.07 -3.67 12.61
C LEU A 146 -5.50 -3.59 12.08
N THR A 147 -6.00 -4.71 11.56
CA THR A 147 -7.38 -4.84 11.12
C THR A 147 -8.06 -6.04 11.79
N TYR A 148 -9.36 -5.94 12.02
CA TYR A 148 -10.18 -7.08 12.40
C TYR A 148 -10.49 -7.95 11.18
N ALA A 149 -10.45 -9.27 11.32
CA ALA A 149 -10.53 -10.20 10.19
C ALA A 149 -11.90 -10.24 9.48
N LYS A 150 -12.98 -9.73 10.12
CA LYS A 150 -14.34 -9.76 9.55
C LYS A 150 -14.45 -8.78 8.37
N GLU A 151 -14.70 -9.29 7.17
CA GLU A 151 -14.98 -8.51 5.96
C GLU A 151 -16.03 -9.20 5.11
N MET A 152 -16.74 -8.46 4.26
CA MET A 152 -17.58 -9.03 3.21
C MET A 152 -16.77 -9.23 1.95
N VAL A 153 -16.98 -10.37 1.26
CA VAL A 153 -16.35 -10.67 -0.04
C VAL A 153 -17.44 -10.64 -1.12
N PHE A 154 -17.27 -9.76 -2.08
CA PHE A 154 -18.17 -9.69 -3.25
C PHE A 154 -17.77 -10.75 -4.28
N ASP A 155 -18.71 -11.56 -4.75
CA ASP A 155 -18.49 -12.55 -5.80
C ASP A 155 -19.38 -12.26 -7.02
N HIS A 156 -18.78 -11.66 -8.04
CA HIS A 156 -19.46 -11.33 -9.31
C HIS A 156 -20.03 -12.55 -10.05
N LYS A 157 -19.52 -13.77 -9.77
CA LYS A 157 -20.00 -14.99 -10.43
C LYS A 157 -21.36 -15.45 -9.92
N ASN A 158 -21.81 -14.97 -8.79
CA ASN A 158 -23.07 -15.32 -8.14
C ASN A 158 -24.13 -14.22 -8.22
N GLU A 159 -23.90 -13.14 -8.99
CA GLU A 159 -24.87 -12.05 -9.17
C GLU A 159 -26.23 -12.55 -9.68
N SER A 160 -26.22 -13.55 -10.58
CA SER A 160 -27.44 -14.15 -11.13
C SER A 160 -28.19 -15.08 -10.15
N ALA A 161 -27.53 -15.58 -9.10
CA ALA A 161 -28.14 -16.50 -8.15
C ALA A 161 -28.71 -15.81 -6.90
N ASN A 162 -28.20 -14.62 -6.55
CA ASN A 162 -28.62 -13.90 -5.34
C ASN A 162 -29.76 -12.89 -5.58
N HIS A 163 -30.18 -12.65 -6.83
CA HIS A 163 -31.38 -11.84 -7.11
C HIS A 163 -32.68 -12.48 -6.62
N HIS A 164 -32.70 -13.77 -6.28
CA HIS A 164 -33.90 -14.44 -5.80
C HIS A 164 -34.03 -14.58 -4.27
N THR A 165 -33.03 -14.14 -3.50
CA THR A 165 -33.08 -14.29 -2.03
C THR A 165 -33.06 -12.97 -1.25
N SER A 166 -32.94 -11.82 -1.90
CA SER A 166 -32.92 -10.50 -1.24
C SER A 166 -34.16 -9.61 -1.50
N ASP A 167 -35.21 -10.12 -2.19
CA ASP A 167 -36.52 -9.47 -2.24
C ASP A 167 -37.39 -9.74 -0.98
N LYS A 168 -36.76 -9.80 0.18
CA LYS A 168 -37.49 -9.41 1.39
C LYS A 168 -37.47 -7.88 1.38
N PHE A 169 -38.55 -7.29 0.89
CA PHE A 169 -38.90 -5.91 1.12
C PHE A 169 -38.55 -5.56 2.57
N VAL A 170 -37.47 -4.78 2.74
CA VAL A 170 -37.23 -4.11 4.01
C VAL A 170 -38.33 -3.08 4.12
N ASP A 171 -39.34 -3.39 4.89
CA ASP A 171 -40.47 -2.53 5.17
C ASP A 171 -39.94 -1.17 5.59
N ALA A 172 -40.32 -0.10 4.90
CA ALA A 172 -39.86 1.27 5.18
C ALA A 172 -40.16 1.74 6.62
N LYS A 173 -40.91 0.96 7.38
CA LYS A 173 -41.15 1.13 8.82
C LYS A 173 -40.08 0.53 9.73
N ALA A 174 -39.14 -0.29 9.20
CA ALA A 174 -38.03 -0.86 9.98
C ALA A 174 -36.80 0.07 10.10
N VAL A 175 -36.88 1.32 9.65
CA VAL A 175 -35.81 2.33 9.70
C VAL A 175 -35.46 2.79 11.12
N ALA A 176 -36.16 2.31 12.15
CA ALA A 176 -35.88 2.62 13.56
C ALA A 176 -35.27 1.43 14.33
N ALA A 177 -35.05 0.29 13.74
CA ALA A 177 -34.42 -0.85 14.40
C ALA A 177 -32.90 -0.72 14.37
N HIS A 178 -32.25 -0.85 15.51
CA HIS A 178 -30.79 -0.89 15.66
C HIS A 178 -30.19 -2.03 14.82
N ASP A 179 -29.31 -1.71 13.85
CA ASP A 179 -28.67 -2.70 12.99
C ASP A 179 -27.57 -3.45 13.76
N THR A 180 -27.79 -4.74 13.97
CA THR A 180 -26.90 -5.61 14.75
C THR A 180 -25.55 -5.88 14.05
N ASP A 181 -25.50 -5.81 12.72
CA ASP A 181 -24.25 -5.97 11.98
C ASP A 181 -23.35 -4.75 12.16
N ILE A 182 -23.92 -3.54 12.10
CA ILE A 182 -23.19 -2.29 12.36
C ILE A 182 -22.65 -2.31 13.80
N GLU A 183 -23.47 -2.70 14.79
CA GLU A 183 -23.04 -2.76 16.19
C GLU A 183 -21.93 -3.80 16.40
N ALA A 184 -22.04 -4.99 15.81
CA ALA A 184 -21.01 -6.01 15.88
C ALA A 184 -19.69 -5.55 15.24
N TRP A 185 -19.77 -4.84 14.10
CA TRP A 185 -18.62 -4.23 13.45
C TRP A 185 -17.98 -3.13 14.32
N ARG A 186 -18.78 -2.24 14.89
CA ARG A 186 -18.33 -1.18 15.82
C ARG A 186 -17.59 -1.77 17.01
N ALA A 187 -18.21 -2.73 17.70
CA ALA A 187 -17.62 -3.40 18.85
C ALA A 187 -16.30 -4.12 18.53
N GLY A 188 -16.24 -4.86 17.40
CA GLY A 188 -15.02 -5.53 16.93
C GLY A 188 -13.92 -4.54 16.59
N THR A 189 -14.28 -3.40 15.99
CA THR A 189 -13.33 -2.33 15.62
C THR A 189 -12.77 -1.64 16.88
N LEU A 190 -13.61 -1.32 17.86
CA LEU A 190 -13.18 -0.74 19.14
C LEU A 190 -12.27 -1.70 19.92
N ARG A 191 -12.59 -2.99 19.97
CA ARG A 191 -11.69 -4.01 20.54
C ARG A 191 -10.33 -4.05 19.81
N THR A 192 -10.33 -3.88 18.51
CA THR A 192 -9.07 -3.81 17.73
C THR A 192 -8.26 -2.57 18.09
N LEU A 193 -8.93 -1.43 18.28
CA LEU A 193 -8.28 -0.20 18.76
C LEU A 193 -7.64 -0.39 20.14
N ASP A 194 -8.23 -1.19 21.03
CA ASP A 194 -7.66 -1.46 22.34
C ASP A 194 -6.37 -2.30 22.32
N LEU A 195 -6.04 -2.93 21.19
CA LEU A 195 -4.83 -3.73 21.02
C LEU A 195 -3.63 -2.92 20.51
N ILE A 196 -3.86 -1.69 20.08
CA ILE A 196 -2.86 -0.79 19.48
C ILE A 196 -2.71 0.50 20.28
N SER A 197 -1.65 1.22 20.01
CA SER A 197 -1.25 2.42 20.74
C SER A 197 -0.71 3.49 19.81
N GLU A 198 -0.25 4.60 20.34
CA GLU A 198 0.37 5.69 19.58
C GLU A 198 1.40 5.17 18.57
N GLY A 199 1.34 5.70 17.36
CA GLY A 199 2.19 5.31 16.24
C GLY A 199 1.71 4.10 15.44
N ASP A 200 0.71 3.35 15.97
CA ASP A 200 0.00 2.31 15.22
C ASP A 200 -1.13 2.91 14.38
N ILE A 201 -1.70 2.11 13.50
CA ILE A 201 -2.80 2.48 12.61
C ILE A 201 -3.91 1.45 12.71
N LEU A 202 -5.14 1.92 12.79
CA LEU A 202 -6.35 1.09 12.69
C LEU A 202 -6.77 1.01 11.22
N ALA A 203 -6.91 -0.18 10.65
CA ALA A 203 -7.46 -0.35 9.31
C ALA A 203 -8.93 -0.76 9.37
N LEU A 204 -9.77 -0.04 8.62
CA LEU A 204 -11.22 -0.25 8.57
C LEU A 204 -11.61 -0.92 7.25
N LYS A 205 -12.35 -2.03 7.36
CA LYS A 205 -13.14 -2.64 6.29
C LYS A 205 -14.60 -2.25 6.50
N THR A 206 -15.03 -1.23 5.80
CA THR A 206 -16.32 -0.58 6.07
C THR A 206 -17.52 -1.42 5.65
N THR A 207 -17.37 -2.29 4.62
CA THR A 207 -18.43 -3.24 4.24
C THR A 207 -18.73 -4.29 5.31
N GLY A 208 -17.81 -4.46 6.29
CA GLY A 208 -18.03 -5.29 7.47
C GLY A 208 -19.22 -4.83 8.34
N GLY A 209 -19.70 -3.58 8.17
CA GLY A 209 -20.94 -3.06 8.77
C GLY A 209 -22.23 -3.68 8.22
N GLY A 210 -22.14 -4.60 7.26
CA GLY A 210 -23.26 -5.42 6.83
C GLY A 210 -23.96 -4.95 5.54
N PRO A 211 -25.10 -5.59 5.19
CA PRO A 211 -25.79 -5.37 3.92
C PRO A 211 -26.30 -3.95 3.71
N ALA A 212 -26.81 -3.29 4.75
CA ALA A 212 -27.33 -1.91 4.66
C ALA A 212 -26.23 -0.93 4.26
N VAL A 213 -25.05 -1.07 4.87
CA VAL A 213 -23.84 -0.27 4.54
C VAL A 213 -23.39 -0.54 3.11
N SER A 214 -23.26 -1.81 2.73
CA SER A 214 -22.81 -2.23 1.41
C SER A 214 -23.77 -1.76 0.31
N MET A 215 -25.09 -1.77 0.56
CA MET A 215 -26.11 -1.26 -0.36
C MET A 215 -25.98 0.26 -0.58
N ALA A 216 -25.79 1.04 0.48
CA ALA A 216 -25.56 2.48 0.37
C ALA A 216 -24.29 2.76 -0.47
N PHE A 217 -23.20 2.06 -0.18
CA PHE A 217 -21.94 2.22 -0.90
C PHE A 217 -22.03 1.86 -2.38
N SER A 218 -22.80 0.82 -2.75
CA SER A 218 -23.01 0.45 -4.16
C SER A 218 -23.71 1.55 -4.97
N LYS A 219 -24.53 2.37 -4.32
CA LYS A 219 -25.17 3.55 -4.90
C LYS A 219 -24.29 4.81 -4.89
N GLY A 220 -23.11 4.74 -4.27
CA GLY A 220 -22.25 5.91 -4.04
C GLY A 220 -22.77 6.86 -2.96
N GLU A 221 -23.65 6.38 -2.10
CA GLU A 221 -24.27 7.12 -1.01
C GLU A 221 -23.47 7.00 0.29
N LEU A 222 -23.73 7.87 1.25
CA LEU A 222 -23.25 7.73 2.62
C LEU A 222 -23.96 6.54 3.29
N PRO A 223 -23.28 5.85 4.22
CA PRO A 223 -23.87 4.73 4.92
C PRO A 223 -24.98 5.21 5.89
N PRO A 224 -25.79 4.30 6.48
CA PRO A 224 -26.77 4.65 7.48
C PRO A 224 -26.18 5.48 8.65
N GLN A 225 -27.02 6.32 9.27
CA GLN A 225 -26.60 7.23 10.35
C GLN A 225 -25.89 6.48 11.49
N GLN A 226 -26.40 5.29 11.88
CA GLN A 226 -25.76 4.45 12.90
C GLN A 226 -24.31 4.10 12.55
N MET A 227 -24.00 3.87 11.27
CA MET A 227 -22.63 3.62 10.81
C MET A 227 -21.78 4.90 10.85
N LEU A 228 -22.35 6.05 10.51
CA LEU A 228 -21.67 7.35 10.63
C LEU A 228 -21.33 7.67 12.08
N ASP A 229 -22.27 7.43 13.00
CA ASP A 229 -22.06 7.63 14.44
C ASP A 229 -20.97 6.69 14.99
N ALA A 230 -20.97 5.43 14.56
CA ALA A 230 -19.91 4.47 14.90
C ALA A 230 -18.53 4.89 14.37
N LEU A 231 -18.46 5.39 13.14
CA LEU A 231 -17.22 5.92 12.54
C LEU A 231 -16.72 7.16 13.27
N ASP A 232 -17.60 8.05 13.66
CA ASP A 232 -17.29 9.25 14.44
C ASP A 232 -16.75 8.90 15.83
N GLU A 233 -17.37 7.96 16.53
CA GLU A 233 -16.87 7.45 17.82
C GLU A 233 -15.47 6.86 17.70
N ILE A 234 -15.27 5.98 16.71
CA ILE A 234 -13.98 5.33 16.46
C ILE A 234 -12.92 6.38 16.12
N ALA A 235 -13.23 7.34 15.24
CA ALA A 235 -12.29 8.38 14.84
C ALA A 235 -11.92 9.32 16.00
N THR A 236 -12.88 9.65 16.87
CA THR A 236 -12.65 10.46 18.08
C THR A 236 -11.68 9.74 19.02
N LYS A 237 -11.96 8.48 19.34
CA LYS A 237 -11.09 7.67 20.22
C LYS A 237 -9.68 7.45 19.61
N CYS A 238 -9.59 7.27 18.30
CA CYS A 238 -8.29 7.16 17.62
C CYS A 238 -7.50 8.48 17.73
N LYS A 239 -8.13 9.63 17.47
CA LYS A 239 -7.51 10.95 17.60
C LYS A 239 -6.99 11.21 19.00
N GLU A 240 -7.80 10.92 20.04
CA GLU A 240 -7.41 11.05 21.46
C GLU A 240 -6.19 10.19 21.82
N ARG A 241 -6.03 9.04 21.19
CA ARG A 241 -4.93 8.10 21.45
C ARG A 241 -3.73 8.26 20.49
N ASN A 242 -3.70 9.28 19.62
CA ASN A 242 -2.71 9.46 18.56
C ASN A 242 -2.57 8.22 17.65
N VAL A 243 -3.68 7.51 17.41
CA VAL A 243 -3.79 6.41 16.45
C VAL A 243 -4.40 6.96 15.16
N GLN A 244 -3.80 6.61 14.02
CA GLN A 244 -4.35 6.98 12.70
C GLN A 244 -5.31 5.90 12.21
N ILE A 245 -6.17 6.26 11.26
CA ILE A 245 -7.12 5.36 10.63
C ILE A 245 -6.83 5.27 9.14
N ILE A 246 -6.80 4.07 8.61
CA ILE A 246 -6.84 3.80 7.18
C ILE A 246 -8.21 3.23 6.84
N VAL A 247 -8.98 3.92 5.99
CA VAL A 247 -10.13 3.33 5.32
C VAL A 247 -9.60 2.58 4.09
N ASP A 248 -9.67 1.25 4.16
CA ASP A 248 -9.16 0.39 3.08
C ASP A 248 -10.03 0.51 1.84
N ALA A 249 -9.41 0.45 0.66
CA ALA A 249 -10.12 0.21 -0.57
C ALA A 249 -10.69 -1.21 -0.55
N GLU A 250 -11.88 -1.33 -1.12
CA GLU A 250 -12.55 -2.61 -1.32
C GLU A 250 -12.90 -2.77 -2.81
N SER A 251 -13.83 -3.67 -3.19
CA SER A 251 -14.22 -3.80 -4.60
C SER A 251 -14.75 -2.49 -5.18
N GLN A 252 -14.51 -2.26 -6.47
CA GLN A 252 -15.00 -1.09 -7.21
C GLN A 252 -16.49 -0.87 -7.07
N HIS A 253 -17.25 -1.94 -6.85
CA HIS A 253 -18.70 -1.87 -6.63
C HIS A 253 -19.09 -0.93 -5.48
N TRP A 254 -18.24 -0.85 -4.43
CA TRP A 254 -18.51 -0.04 -3.23
C TRP A 254 -17.63 1.22 -3.12
N GLN A 255 -16.61 1.32 -3.96
CA GLN A 255 -15.52 2.28 -3.76
C GLN A 255 -15.99 3.74 -3.77
N LYS A 256 -17.03 4.09 -4.54
CA LYS A 256 -17.55 5.47 -4.58
C LYS A 256 -18.14 5.90 -3.23
N GLY A 257 -18.94 5.04 -2.59
CA GLY A 257 -19.51 5.32 -1.27
C GLY A 257 -18.44 5.35 -0.18
N ILE A 258 -17.48 4.42 -0.23
CA ILE A 258 -16.34 4.39 0.68
C ILE A 258 -15.50 5.68 0.58
N ALA A 259 -15.17 6.11 -0.62
CA ALA A 259 -14.39 7.33 -0.86
C ALA A 259 -15.13 8.58 -0.37
N ARG A 260 -16.44 8.69 -0.65
CA ARG A 260 -17.29 9.78 -0.14
C ARG A 260 -17.30 9.83 1.38
N THR A 261 -17.52 8.70 2.04
CA THR A 261 -17.49 8.60 3.51
C THR A 261 -16.13 8.98 4.08
N SER A 262 -15.04 8.54 3.44
CA SER A 262 -13.68 8.89 3.83
C SER A 262 -13.42 10.40 3.75
N LEU A 263 -13.94 11.09 2.72
CA LEU A 263 -13.82 12.55 2.59
C LEU A 263 -14.57 13.28 3.70
N GLU A 264 -15.78 12.84 4.06
CA GLU A 264 -16.52 13.44 5.18
C GLU A 264 -15.76 13.30 6.49
N LEU A 265 -15.19 12.13 6.77
CA LEU A 265 -14.34 11.91 7.94
C LEU A 265 -13.08 12.80 7.91
N MET A 266 -12.43 12.96 6.77
CA MET A 266 -11.26 13.83 6.63
C MET A 266 -11.61 15.30 6.89
N ARG A 267 -12.73 15.80 6.37
CA ARG A 267 -13.23 17.16 6.65
C ARG A 267 -13.38 17.43 8.15
N LYS A 268 -13.81 16.42 8.90
CA LYS A 268 -14.05 16.51 10.32
C LYS A 268 -12.78 16.35 11.16
N PHE A 269 -11.92 15.40 10.84
CA PHE A 269 -10.84 14.96 11.71
C PHE A 269 -9.42 15.35 11.23
N ASN A 270 -9.22 15.61 9.92
CA ASN A 270 -7.90 15.92 9.37
C ASN A 270 -7.68 17.44 9.35
N ARG A 271 -7.34 18.01 10.49
CA ARG A 271 -7.07 19.44 10.64
C ARG A 271 -5.61 19.67 11.05
N ASP A 272 -5.16 20.89 11.03
CA ASP A 272 -3.87 21.33 11.56
C ASP A 272 -2.64 20.64 10.91
N GLY A 273 -2.73 20.33 9.60
CA GLY A 273 -1.65 19.72 8.85
C GLY A 273 -1.42 18.22 9.14
N LYS A 274 -2.30 17.58 9.93
CA LYS A 274 -2.20 16.16 10.30
C LYS A 274 -3.36 15.36 9.72
N ALA A 275 -3.04 14.22 9.11
CA ALA A 275 -4.04 13.24 8.71
C ALA A 275 -4.24 12.22 9.84
N VAL A 276 -5.44 12.21 10.41
CA VAL A 276 -5.94 11.13 11.26
C VAL A 276 -6.55 10.03 10.40
N ILE A 277 -7.28 10.41 9.35
CA ILE A 277 -7.97 9.52 8.42
C ILE A 277 -7.23 9.50 7.08
N TYR A 278 -6.98 8.31 6.55
CA TYR A 278 -6.44 8.07 5.21
C TYR A 278 -7.47 7.33 4.35
N ASN A 279 -7.69 7.80 3.12
CA ASN A 279 -8.37 7.02 2.09
C ASN A 279 -7.37 6.23 1.27
N THR A 280 -7.75 5.05 0.78
CA THR A 280 -6.88 4.18 -0.02
C THR A 280 -7.20 4.33 -1.51
N TYR A 281 -6.17 4.67 -2.30
CA TYR A 281 -6.21 4.84 -3.76
C TYR A 281 -5.51 3.66 -4.44
N GLN A 282 -6.18 3.07 -5.42
CA GLN A 282 -5.71 1.86 -6.11
C GLN A 282 -5.15 2.22 -7.49
N ALA A 283 -3.83 2.34 -7.60
CA ALA A 283 -3.14 2.79 -8.82
C ALA A 283 -3.33 1.89 -10.05
N TYR A 284 -3.87 0.67 -9.89
CA TYR A 284 -4.18 -0.18 -11.04
C TYR A 284 -5.44 0.25 -11.80
N LEU A 285 -6.25 1.12 -11.23
CA LEU A 285 -7.45 1.65 -11.88
C LEU A 285 -7.10 2.84 -12.76
N LYS A 286 -7.67 2.88 -13.95
CA LYS A 286 -7.41 3.90 -14.96
C LYS A 286 -7.83 5.30 -14.52
N ASP A 287 -8.86 5.42 -13.66
CA ASP A 287 -9.42 6.67 -13.16
C ASP A 287 -8.81 7.19 -11.84
N THR A 288 -7.85 6.45 -11.26
CA THR A 288 -7.28 6.82 -9.94
C THR A 288 -6.69 8.23 -9.90
N SER A 289 -6.05 8.65 -10.98
CA SER A 289 -5.47 10.01 -11.05
C SER A 289 -6.53 11.09 -11.05
N ASP A 290 -7.67 10.87 -11.73
CA ASP A 290 -8.78 11.82 -11.79
C ASP A 290 -9.51 11.90 -10.44
N VAL A 291 -9.77 10.73 -9.82
CA VAL A 291 -10.34 10.64 -8.47
C VAL A 291 -9.45 11.36 -7.46
N LEU A 292 -8.13 11.16 -7.54
CA LEU A 292 -7.19 11.82 -6.66
C LEU A 292 -7.15 13.34 -6.89
N ALA A 293 -7.16 13.80 -8.13
CA ALA A 293 -7.23 15.22 -8.47
C ALA A 293 -8.49 15.88 -7.90
N TYR A 294 -9.64 15.21 -8.00
CA TYR A 294 -10.87 15.65 -7.37
C TYR A 294 -10.75 15.77 -5.85
N HIS A 295 -10.19 14.74 -5.17
CA HIS A 295 -10.02 14.78 -3.71
C HIS A 295 -9.01 15.83 -3.24
N ILE A 296 -7.97 16.11 -4.03
CA ILE A 296 -7.02 17.22 -3.79
C ILE A 296 -7.75 18.57 -3.88
N ALA A 297 -8.65 18.74 -4.88
CA ALA A 297 -9.45 19.95 -5.00
C ALA A 297 -10.41 20.14 -3.81
N GLU A 298 -11.01 19.06 -3.32
CA GLU A 298 -11.84 19.09 -2.11
C GLU A 298 -11.02 19.47 -0.86
N ALA A 299 -9.81 18.92 -0.73
CA ALA A 299 -8.93 19.23 0.39
C ALA A 299 -8.47 20.69 0.38
N GLU A 300 -8.15 21.22 -0.80
CA GLU A 300 -7.77 22.65 -0.95
C GLU A 300 -8.96 23.57 -0.66
N ARG A 301 -10.14 23.26 -1.20
CA ARG A 301 -11.35 24.07 -1.02
C ARG A 301 -11.78 24.13 0.45
N ASP A 302 -11.79 22.97 1.13
CA ASP A 302 -12.37 22.81 2.47
C ASP A 302 -11.31 22.90 3.59
N GLY A 303 -10.03 23.08 3.24
CA GLY A 303 -8.91 23.33 4.16
C GLY A 303 -8.63 22.17 5.12
N PHE A 304 -8.74 20.91 4.64
CA PHE A 304 -8.35 19.73 5.42
C PHE A 304 -7.10 19.08 4.86
N THR A 305 -6.40 18.29 5.68
CA THR A 305 -5.24 17.50 5.22
C THR A 305 -5.69 16.21 4.55
N LEU A 306 -5.32 16.01 3.29
CA LEU A 306 -5.61 14.77 2.57
C LEU A 306 -4.73 13.64 3.09
N GLY A 307 -5.31 12.63 3.71
CA GLY A 307 -4.65 11.37 4.03
C GLY A 307 -4.66 10.45 2.80
N LEU A 308 -3.51 10.36 2.10
CA LEU A 308 -3.36 9.61 0.86
C LEU A 308 -2.63 8.29 1.13
N LYS A 309 -3.35 7.17 1.20
CA LYS A 309 -2.73 5.85 1.13
C LYS A 309 -2.75 5.34 -0.30
N LEU A 310 -1.58 5.08 -0.87
CA LEU A 310 -1.43 4.58 -2.23
C LEU A 310 -1.08 3.10 -2.23
N VAL A 311 -1.89 2.31 -2.94
CA VAL A 311 -1.67 0.88 -3.21
C VAL A 311 -1.70 0.62 -4.72
N ARG A 312 -1.23 -0.55 -5.16
CA ARG A 312 -1.46 -0.97 -6.55
C ARG A 312 -2.89 -1.41 -6.78
N GLY A 313 -3.40 -2.28 -5.95
CA GLY A 313 -4.75 -2.84 -6.00
C GLY A 313 -4.75 -4.30 -5.58
N ALA A 314 -5.87 -4.78 -5.04
CA ALA A 314 -5.97 -6.13 -4.47
C ALA A 314 -7.16 -6.96 -5.01
N TYR A 315 -7.98 -6.38 -5.89
CA TYR A 315 -9.26 -6.99 -6.29
C TYR A 315 -9.31 -7.33 -7.79
N ILE A 316 -8.15 -7.56 -8.43
CA ILE A 316 -8.04 -7.83 -9.88
C ILE A 316 -8.88 -9.04 -10.36
N LEU A 317 -9.17 -10.00 -9.47
CA LEU A 317 -9.96 -11.20 -9.79
C LEU A 317 -11.48 -10.96 -9.71
N SER A 318 -11.91 -9.90 -9.03
CA SER A 318 -13.31 -9.57 -8.78
C SER A 318 -13.75 -8.23 -9.39
N ASP A 319 -12.84 -7.31 -9.64
CA ASP A 319 -13.16 -6.04 -10.26
C ASP A 319 -13.29 -6.15 -11.78
N ASN A 320 -14.07 -5.26 -12.39
CA ASN A 320 -14.22 -5.22 -13.85
C ASN A 320 -12.88 -4.93 -14.52
N ARG A 321 -12.41 -5.86 -15.35
CA ARG A 321 -11.12 -5.78 -16.02
C ARG A 321 -10.94 -4.54 -16.88
N SER A 322 -12.01 -3.99 -17.46
CA SER A 322 -11.96 -2.79 -18.30
C SER A 322 -11.53 -1.53 -17.54
N LEU A 323 -11.78 -1.47 -16.24
CA LEU A 323 -11.41 -0.35 -15.37
C LEU A 323 -9.94 -0.41 -14.93
N ILE A 324 -9.30 -1.55 -15.12
CA ILE A 324 -7.91 -1.81 -14.68
C ILE A 324 -6.97 -1.55 -15.85
N HIS A 325 -5.79 -1.01 -15.59
CA HIS A 325 -4.71 -0.85 -16.58
C HIS A 325 -4.42 -2.17 -17.31
N ASP A 326 -4.08 -2.07 -18.58
CA ASP A 326 -3.94 -3.25 -19.43
C ASP A 326 -2.69 -4.07 -19.07
N THR A 327 -1.63 -3.38 -18.63
CA THR A 327 -0.37 -4.02 -18.25
C THR A 327 0.00 -3.74 -16.79
N LYS A 328 0.89 -4.59 -16.25
CA LYS A 328 1.51 -4.35 -14.95
C LYS A 328 2.37 -3.07 -14.97
N GLU A 329 2.99 -2.80 -16.12
CA GLU A 329 3.86 -1.64 -16.33
C GLU A 329 3.09 -0.33 -16.23
N ASP A 330 1.90 -0.26 -16.82
CA ASP A 330 1.01 0.90 -16.70
C ASP A 330 0.62 1.13 -15.23
N THR A 331 0.33 0.07 -14.49
CA THR A 331 0.06 0.15 -13.04
C THR A 331 1.27 0.64 -12.25
N ASP A 332 2.48 0.14 -12.58
CA ASP A 332 3.73 0.58 -11.94
C ASP A 332 3.99 2.06 -12.24
N ASN A 333 3.76 2.50 -13.48
CA ASN A 333 3.90 3.89 -13.91
C ASN A 333 2.89 4.80 -13.19
N ALA A 334 1.61 4.41 -13.13
CA ALA A 334 0.58 5.15 -12.42
C ALA A 334 0.93 5.31 -10.92
N TYR A 335 1.32 4.20 -10.26
CA TYR A 335 1.76 4.22 -8.86
C TYR A 335 2.95 5.17 -8.64
N ASN A 336 3.99 5.04 -9.46
CA ASN A 336 5.20 5.84 -9.33
C ASN A 336 4.95 7.32 -9.62
N THR A 337 4.11 7.63 -10.61
CA THR A 337 3.72 9.00 -10.96
C THR A 337 3.00 9.68 -9.80
N ILE A 338 2.01 9.02 -9.21
CA ILE A 338 1.27 9.57 -8.06
C ILE A 338 2.19 9.72 -6.84
N ALA A 339 3.00 8.72 -6.51
CA ALA A 339 3.92 8.77 -5.37
C ALA A 339 4.94 9.90 -5.50
N GLN A 340 5.57 10.03 -6.68
CA GLN A 340 6.54 11.09 -6.94
C GLN A 340 5.88 12.47 -7.02
N GLY A 341 4.69 12.55 -7.61
CA GLY A 341 3.91 13.78 -7.67
C GLY A 341 3.57 14.30 -6.27
N ALA A 342 3.09 13.45 -5.38
CA ALA A 342 2.83 13.80 -3.99
C ALA A 342 4.09 14.27 -3.26
N LEU A 343 5.22 13.54 -3.41
CA LEU A 343 6.49 13.92 -2.80
C LEU A 343 7.05 15.23 -3.35
N ARG A 344 6.80 15.57 -4.61
CA ARG A 344 7.19 16.85 -5.21
C ARG A 344 6.19 17.97 -4.93
N GLN A 345 5.06 17.65 -4.30
CA GLN A 345 3.91 18.53 -4.16
C GLN A 345 3.41 19.06 -5.53
N GLN A 346 3.31 18.12 -6.50
CA GLN A 346 2.88 18.45 -7.85
C GLN A 346 2.02 17.31 -8.44
N ILE A 347 0.70 17.50 -8.46
CA ILE A 347 -0.26 16.55 -9.06
C ILE A 347 -1.26 17.34 -9.91
N GLY A 348 -1.31 17.07 -11.21
CA GLY A 348 -2.15 17.81 -12.13
C GLY A 348 -1.83 19.31 -12.10
N MET A 349 -2.85 20.14 -11.88
CA MET A 349 -2.70 21.59 -11.77
C MET A 349 -2.20 22.05 -10.40
N PHE A 350 -2.22 21.20 -9.37
CA PHE A 350 -1.81 21.54 -8.02
C PHE A 350 -0.29 21.48 -7.89
N GLY A 351 0.31 22.57 -7.41
CA GLY A 351 1.76 22.74 -7.29
C GLY A 351 2.49 22.88 -8.64
N ALA A 352 1.78 22.98 -9.75
CA ALA A 352 2.35 23.21 -11.07
C ALA A 352 2.80 24.70 -11.23
N SER A 353 3.46 25.01 -12.32
CA SER A 353 3.78 26.38 -12.75
C SER A 353 2.86 26.79 -13.89
N GLY A 354 2.40 28.05 -13.90
CA GLY A 354 1.61 28.60 -14.99
C GLY A 354 0.28 29.22 -14.56
N PRO A 355 -0.49 29.78 -15.52
CA PRO A 355 -1.70 30.57 -15.25
C PRO A 355 -2.83 29.80 -14.55
N SER A 356 -2.91 28.48 -14.76
CA SER A 356 -3.93 27.61 -14.16
C SER A 356 -3.41 26.88 -12.92
N ALA A 357 -2.23 27.23 -12.42
CA ALA A 357 -1.64 26.58 -11.25
C ALA A 357 -2.44 26.89 -9.98
N ARG A 358 -2.66 25.86 -9.16
CA ARG A 358 -3.27 25.99 -7.84
C ARG A 358 -2.26 25.58 -6.77
N PRO A 359 -2.35 26.15 -5.55
CA PRO A 359 -1.48 25.73 -4.46
C PRO A 359 -1.68 24.23 -4.16
N PHE A 360 -0.59 23.55 -3.80
CA PHE A 360 -0.68 22.15 -3.38
C PHE A 360 -1.21 22.13 -1.93
N PRO A 361 -2.32 21.44 -1.64
CA PRO A 361 -2.88 21.41 -0.30
C PRO A 361 -2.02 20.58 0.66
N SER A 362 -2.38 20.59 1.94
CA SER A 362 -1.77 19.68 2.91
C SER A 362 -2.10 18.24 2.59
N VAL A 363 -1.07 17.40 2.43
CA VAL A 363 -1.18 15.96 2.13
C VAL A 363 -0.25 15.19 3.06
N ASN A 364 -0.73 14.10 3.65
CA ASN A 364 0.12 13.10 4.29
C ASN A 364 0.08 11.82 3.45
N LEU A 365 1.25 11.30 3.08
CA LEU A 365 1.40 10.19 2.14
C LEU A 365 1.70 8.89 2.87
N PHE A 366 0.96 7.84 2.53
CA PHE A 366 1.22 6.48 2.96
C PHE A 366 1.47 5.58 1.73
N LEU A 367 2.68 5.09 1.56
CA LEU A 367 3.08 4.23 0.44
C LEU A 367 3.02 2.75 0.85
N ALA A 368 1.96 2.06 0.45
CA ALA A 368 1.78 0.64 0.70
C ALA A 368 2.14 -0.17 -0.53
N SER A 369 3.30 -0.81 -0.51
CA SER A 369 3.79 -1.60 -1.65
C SER A 369 4.85 -2.61 -1.26
N HIS A 370 4.84 -3.74 -1.97
CA HIS A 370 5.86 -4.77 -1.93
C HIS A 370 6.91 -4.63 -3.05
N ASN A 371 6.74 -3.66 -3.95
CA ASN A 371 7.69 -3.41 -5.03
C ASN A 371 8.89 -2.63 -4.48
N ARG A 372 10.03 -3.32 -4.40
CA ARG A 372 11.28 -2.79 -3.85
C ARG A 372 11.74 -1.51 -4.54
N GLU A 373 11.71 -1.50 -5.87
CA GLU A 373 12.19 -0.37 -6.68
C GLU A 373 11.35 0.88 -6.43
N SER A 374 10.02 0.77 -6.50
CA SER A 374 9.11 1.89 -6.23
C SER A 374 9.28 2.45 -4.83
N VAL A 375 9.37 1.58 -3.82
CA VAL A 375 9.48 2.00 -2.42
C VAL A 375 10.82 2.70 -2.16
N LEU A 376 11.94 2.11 -2.60
CA LEU A 376 13.25 2.71 -2.38
C LEU A 376 13.48 3.95 -3.26
N SER A 377 12.92 4.02 -4.46
CA SER A 377 12.98 5.24 -5.30
C SER A 377 12.20 6.39 -4.67
N ALA A 378 11.00 6.12 -4.14
CA ALA A 378 10.23 7.13 -3.42
C ALA A 378 10.97 7.61 -2.16
N HIS A 379 11.59 6.69 -1.40
CA HIS A 379 12.37 7.05 -0.23
C HIS A 379 13.58 7.91 -0.58
N ARG A 380 14.34 7.53 -1.63
CA ARG A 380 15.47 8.34 -2.11
C ARG A 380 15.03 9.73 -2.56
N LEU A 381 13.93 9.84 -3.29
CA LEU A 381 13.37 11.14 -3.70
C LEU A 381 12.98 11.98 -2.47
N TYR A 382 12.31 11.40 -1.49
CA TYR A 382 11.95 12.08 -0.26
C TYR A 382 13.19 12.64 0.47
N ARG A 383 14.23 11.81 0.64
CA ARG A 383 15.49 12.23 1.25
C ARG A 383 16.16 13.35 0.48
N GLN A 384 16.31 13.22 -0.84
CA GLN A 384 16.91 14.24 -1.70
C GLN A 384 16.20 15.59 -1.55
N ARG A 385 14.85 15.58 -1.46
CA ARG A 385 14.09 16.81 -1.28
C ARG A 385 14.33 17.44 0.09
N LEU A 386 14.36 16.63 1.15
CA LEU A 386 14.68 17.10 2.51
C LEU A 386 16.10 17.69 2.60
N GLU A 387 17.08 16.98 2.06
CA GLU A 387 18.49 17.40 2.06
C GLU A 387 18.72 18.69 1.24
N ALA A 388 17.94 18.87 0.18
CA ALA A 388 17.97 20.08 -0.65
C ALA A 388 17.08 21.22 -0.12
N GLY A 389 16.38 21.05 1.02
CA GLY A 389 15.45 22.06 1.56
C GLY A 389 14.22 22.28 0.67
N LEU A 390 13.90 21.35 -0.22
CA LEU A 390 12.76 21.47 -1.14
C LEU A 390 11.46 21.01 -0.46
N PRO A 391 10.31 21.61 -0.80
CA PRO A 391 9.02 21.24 -0.25
C PRO A 391 8.72 19.75 -0.53
N THR A 392 8.27 19.02 0.50
CA THR A 392 7.81 17.62 0.38
C THR A 392 6.72 17.35 1.42
N VAL A 393 6.05 16.21 1.29
CA VAL A 393 5.00 15.78 2.22
C VAL A 393 5.54 14.73 3.19
N PRO A 394 5.00 14.63 4.42
CA PRO A 394 5.31 13.51 5.30
C PRO A 394 4.97 12.18 4.62
N VAL A 395 5.89 11.20 4.71
CA VAL A 395 5.69 9.89 4.08
C VAL A 395 5.96 8.75 5.06
N VAL A 396 5.07 7.76 5.02
CA VAL A 396 5.14 6.51 5.78
C VAL A 396 5.07 5.34 4.80
N TYR A 397 5.74 4.23 5.14
CA TYR A 397 5.81 3.04 4.28
C TYR A 397 5.14 1.85 4.95
N GLY A 398 4.42 1.02 4.18
CA GLY A 398 3.75 -0.15 4.70
C GLY A 398 3.92 -1.39 3.82
N GLN A 399 4.14 -2.53 4.45
CA GLN A 399 4.13 -3.85 3.83
C GLN A 399 3.25 -4.79 4.66
N LEU A 400 2.73 -5.84 4.02
CA LEU A 400 2.00 -6.88 4.73
C LEU A 400 2.94 -7.67 5.66
N HIS A 401 2.44 -8.05 6.82
CA HIS A 401 3.17 -8.89 7.76
C HIS A 401 3.55 -10.22 7.11
N GLY A 402 4.80 -10.62 7.26
CA GLY A 402 5.36 -11.87 6.71
C GLY A 402 5.53 -11.88 5.19
N MET A 403 5.44 -10.71 4.53
CA MET A 403 5.67 -10.56 3.10
C MET A 403 6.65 -9.42 2.85
N SER A 404 7.50 -9.60 1.82
CA SER A 404 8.48 -8.59 1.38
C SER A 404 9.35 -8.06 2.55
N ASP A 405 9.81 -8.97 3.40
CA ASP A 405 10.62 -8.62 4.55
C ASP A 405 11.95 -7.99 4.12
N GLU A 406 12.51 -8.42 2.99
CA GLU A 406 13.70 -7.79 2.41
C GLU A 406 13.48 -6.30 2.13
N VAL A 407 12.32 -5.90 1.59
CA VAL A 407 11.97 -4.49 1.33
C VAL A 407 11.85 -3.72 2.65
N SER A 408 11.13 -4.28 3.63
CA SER A 408 10.91 -3.64 4.92
C SER A 408 12.22 -3.41 5.67
N PHE A 409 13.07 -4.44 5.77
CA PHE A 409 14.36 -4.34 6.47
C PHE A 409 15.39 -3.51 5.67
N SER A 410 15.29 -3.44 4.32
CA SER A 410 16.08 -2.51 3.53
C SER A 410 15.74 -1.07 3.88
N LEU A 411 14.46 -0.72 4.02
CA LEU A 411 14.04 0.61 4.48
C LEU A 411 14.54 0.92 5.88
N LEU A 412 14.40 -0.02 6.84
CA LEU A 412 14.88 0.17 8.22
C LEU A 412 16.40 0.37 8.29
N ALA A 413 17.15 -0.19 7.32
CA ALA A 413 18.59 0.00 7.22
C ALA A 413 18.98 1.38 6.63
N GLU A 414 18.07 2.07 5.92
CA GLU A 414 18.27 3.40 5.36
C GLU A 414 18.17 4.47 6.44
N LYS A 415 19.31 4.83 7.04
CA LYS A 415 19.37 5.91 8.03
C LYS A 415 19.58 7.25 7.34
N SER A 416 18.82 8.27 7.75
CA SER A 416 19.08 9.65 7.35
C SER A 416 20.38 10.17 7.98
N GLY A 417 20.94 11.27 7.45
CA GLY A 417 22.13 11.91 8.01
C GLY A 417 22.01 12.29 9.49
N ASN A 418 20.78 12.49 9.99
CA ASN A 418 20.46 12.72 11.41
C ASN A 418 20.23 11.40 12.20
N GLY A 419 20.49 10.23 11.62
CA GLY A 419 20.34 8.91 12.26
C GLY A 419 18.91 8.38 12.34
N LYS A 420 17.89 9.13 11.87
CA LYS A 420 16.48 8.71 11.89
C LYS A 420 16.19 7.76 10.75
N ALA A 421 15.66 6.57 11.06
CA ALA A 421 15.17 5.61 10.06
C ALA A 421 13.81 6.07 9.49
N PRO A 422 13.47 5.66 8.24
CA PRO A 422 12.13 5.89 7.69
C PRO A 422 11.06 5.19 8.53
N GLU A 423 9.86 5.77 8.55
CA GLU A 423 8.72 5.22 9.27
C GLU A 423 8.12 4.07 8.47
N VAL A 424 8.31 2.84 8.94
CA VAL A 424 7.84 1.61 8.30
C VAL A 424 6.88 0.88 9.22
N LEU A 425 5.72 0.44 8.68
CA LEU A 425 4.73 -0.34 9.42
C LEU A 425 4.46 -1.69 8.74
N LYS A 426 4.04 -2.66 9.54
CA LYS A 426 3.56 -3.96 9.06
C LYS A 426 2.04 -4.05 9.18
N CYS A 427 1.35 -4.30 8.04
CA CYS A 427 -0.08 -4.51 8.04
C CYS A 427 -0.39 -5.98 8.38
N THR A 428 -1.22 -6.19 9.40
CA THR A 428 -1.56 -7.50 9.92
C THR A 428 -3.03 -7.54 10.35
N THR A 429 -3.55 -8.75 10.48
CA THR A 429 -4.92 -9.01 10.99
C THR A 429 -4.86 -9.87 12.24
N TRP A 430 -5.93 -9.87 13.01
CA TRP A 430 -6.09 -10.72 14.18
C TRP A 430 -7.49 -11.34 14.20
N GLY A 431 -7.68 -12.41 14.93
CA GLY A 431 -8.93 -13.15 15.07
C GLY A 431 -8.69 -14.66 15.09
N SER A 432 -9.75 -15.46 15.26
CA SER A 432 -9.65 -16.92 15.24
C SER A 432 -9.07 -17.44 13.93
N MET A 433 -8.57 -18.68 13.93
CA MET A 433 -8.06 -19.35 12.72
C MET A 433 -9.11 -19.35 11.61
N GLY A 434 -10.36 -19.67 11.94
CA GLY A 434 -11.46 -19.72 10.98
C GLY A 434 -11.77 -18.36 10.37
N GLU A 435 -11.76 -17.29 11.14
CA GLU A 435 -11.95 -15.91 10.66
C GLU A 435 -10.80 -15.48 9.73
N CYS A 436 -9.57 -15.87 10.07
CA CYS A 436 -8.38 -15.47 9.31
C CYS A 436 -8.12 -16.33 8.07
N VAL A 437 -8.75 -17.50 7.91
CA VAL A 437 -8.48 -18.41 6.77
C VAL A 437 -8.71 -17.75 5.41
N GLY A 438 -9.75 -16.93 5.28
CA GLY A 438 -10.00 -16.17 4.06
C GLY A 438 -8.87 -15.19 3.75
N TYR A 439 -8.38 -14.47 4.75
CA TYR A 439 -7.22 -13.60 4.64
C TYR A 439 -5.96 -14.37 4.22
N LEU A 440 -5.69 -15.53 4.85
CA LEU A 440 -4.55 -16.39 4.51
C LEU A 440 -4.61 -16.90 3.08
N LEU A 441 -5.79 -17.28 2.59
CA LEU A 441 -5.99 -17.71 1.22
C LEU A 441 -5.65 -16.60 0.21
N ARG A 442 -6.08 -15.35 0.46
CA ARG A 442 -5.72 -14.23 -0.40
C ARG A 442 -4.20 -13.98 -0.41
N ARG A 443 -3.51 -14.04 0.74
CA ARG A 443 -2.04 -13.94 0.79
C ARG A 443 -1.37 -15.01 -0.06
N ALA A 444 -1.86 -16.25 0.00
CA ALA A 444 -1.33 -17.34 -0.77
C ALA A 444 -1.56 -17.15 -2.29
N VAL A 445 -2.73 -16.63 -2.70
CA VAL A 445 -3.03 -16.29 -4.11
C VAL A 445 -2.14 -15.14 -4.60
N GLU A 446 -1.98 -14.08 -3.83
CA GLU A 446 -1.09 -12.97 -4.18
C GLU A 446 0.38 -13.41 -4.35
N ASN A 447 0.84 -14.35 -3.53
CA ASN A 447 2.17 -14.94 -3.70
C ASN A 447 2.27 -15.74 -5.00
N ARG A 448 1.22 -16.47 -5.39
CA ARG A 448 1.17 -17.18 -6.67
C ARG A 448 1.32 -16.24 -7.86
N ASP A 449 0.58 -15.14 -7.83
CA ASP A 449 0.50 -14.20 -8.96
C ASP A 449 1.73 -13.28 -9.03
N ALA A 450 2.53 -13.21 -7.97
CA ALA A 450 3.75 -12.41 -7.87
C ALA A 450 5.05 -13.26 -7.91
N VAL A 451 5.13 -14.20 -8.85
CA VAL A 451 6.22 -15.22 -8.94
C VAL A 451 7.63 -14.61 -8.94
N LEU A 452 7.88 -13.50 -9.64
CA LEU A 452 9.19 -12.85 -9.67
C LEU A 452 9.57 -12.32 -8.28
N ARG A 453 8.69 -11.57 -7.63
CA ARG A 453 8.90 -11.06 -6.27
C ARG A 453 9.20 -12.19 -5.29
N THR A 454 8.46 -13.28 -5.37
CA THR A 454 8.63 -14.44 -4.46
C THR A 454 9.98 -15.12 -4.66
N LYS A 455 10.52 -15.14 -5.89
CA LYS A 455 11.86 -15.67 -6.18
C LYS A 455 12.96 -14.76 -5.62
N ASP A 456 12.80 -13.45 -5.73
CA ASP A 456 13.76 -12.48 -5.20
C ASP A 456 13.81 -12.56 -3.67
N GLU A 457 12.66 -12.60 -3.02
CA GLU A 457 12.54 -12.80 -1.57
C GLU A 457 13.16 -14.14 -1.12
N PHE A 458 12.85 -15.24 -1.81
CA PHE A 458 13.46 -16.55 -1.56
C PHE A 458 14.99 -16.49 -1.64
N THR A 459 15.52 -15.83 -2.66
CA THR A 459 16.97 -15.70 -2.87
C THR A 459 17.63 -14.91 -1.75
N ALA A 460 17.01 -13.79 -1.33
CA ALA A 460 17.49 -12.97 -0.23
C ALA A 460 17.48 -13.72 1.11
N LEU A 461 16.38 -14.41 1.43
CA LEU A 461 16.23 -15.22 2.64
C LEU A 461 17.25 -16.38 2.67
N ARG A 462 17.41 -17.10 1.54
CA ARG A 462 18.38 -18.19 1.42
C ARG A 462 19.82 -17.70 1.61
N LYS A 463 20.17 -16.53 1.06
CA LYS A 463 21.49 -15.92 1.22
C LYS A 463 21.77 -15.60 2.70
N GLU A 464 20.78 -15.04 3.40
CA GLU A 464 20.91 -14.71 4.81
C GLU A 464 21.02 -15.96 5.70
N VAL A 465 20.24 -17.03 5.44
CA VAL A 465 20.38 -18.31 6.15
C VAL A 465 21.76 -18.90 5.92
N LYS A 466 22.27 -18.93 4.67
CA LYS A 466 23.63 -19.38 4.39
C LYS A 466 24.67 -18.57 5.16
N ARG A 467 24.55 -17.24 5.20
CA ARG A 467 25.45 -16.37 5.94
C ARG A 467 25.49 -16.72 7.42
N ARG A 468 24.34 -17.00 8.06
CA ARG A 468 24.25 -17.28 9.50
C ARG A 468 24.75 -18.67 9.90
N PHE A 469 24.51 -19.68 9.06
CA PHE A 469 24.76 -21.07 9.46
C PHE A 469 25.99 -21.70 8.81
N PHE A 470 26.51 -21.12 7.72
CA PHE A 470 27.61 -21.73 6.96
C PHE A 470 28.79 -20.80 6.72
N TRP A 471 28.68 -19.51 7.03
CA TRP A 471 29.73 -18.51 6.72
C TRP A 471 29.96 -17.57 7.92
N ALA A 472 29.65 -18.01 9.14
CA ALA A 472 29.92 -17.30 10.39
C ALA A 472 31.35 -17.57 10.87
#